data_41b4840d738d4a9ea0ae1a7a3578d77d
#
_entry.id   41b4840d738d4a9ea0ae1a7a3578d77d
#
_cell.length_a   1.000
_cell.length_b   1.000
_cell.length_c   1.000
_cell.angle_alpha   90.00
_cell.angle_beta   90.00
_cell.angle_gamma   90.00
#
_symmetry.space_group_name_H-M   'P 1'
#
loop_
_entity.id
_entity.type
_entity.pdbx_description
1 polymer ?
#
loop_
_entity_poly.entity_id
_entity_poly.type
_entity_poly.pdbx_seq_one_letter_code
_entity_poly.pdbx_strand_id
1 'polypeptide(L)' 'MKKTNLYESAFYVRRTWTTFSGTVTKMDHVGPYGEDQEYAVAMQRKHDMDRQVPATEQITRWEWVDGVTAIADVVFG' A
#
# COMPACT_ATOMS: atom_id res chain seq x y z
N MET A 1 -21.02 -3.01 -5.47
CA MET A 1 -20.03 -2.60 -4.45
C MET A 1 -19.01 -3.71 -4.27
N LYS A 2 -17.73 -3.35 -4.29
CA LYS A 2 -16.66 -4.32 -4.09
C LYS A 2 -16.60 -4.74 -2.63
N LYS A 3 -16.39 -6.04 -2.40
CA LYS A 3 -16.10 -6.52 -1.07
C LYS A 3 -14.63 -6.24 -0.74
N THR A 4 -14.34 -6.02 0.53
CA THR A 4 -12.99 -5.84 1.01
C THR A 4 -12.80 -6.64 2.29
N ASN A 5 -11.56 -7.15 2.50
CA ASN A 5 -11.16 -7.82 3.72
C ASN A 5 -10.49 -6.87 4.71
N LEU A 6 -10.53 -5.57 4.42
CA LEU A 6 -9.90 -4.55 5.25
C LEU A 6 -10.80 -4.18 6.43
N TYR A 7 -10.18 -3.79 7.56
CA TYR A 7 -10.86 -3.44 8.79
C TYR A 7 -10.72 -1.94 9.08
N GLU A 8 -11.83 -1.28 9.42
CA GLU A 8 -11.83 0.15 9.73
C GLU A 8 -10.92 0.49 10.92
N SER A 9 -10.84 -0.41 11.89
CA SER A 9 -10.07 -0.19 13.12
C SER A 9 -8.59 -0.50 12.99
N ALA A 10 -8.16 -1.04 11.86
CA ALA A 10 -6.77 -1.39 11.62
C ALA A 10 -6.05 -0.29 10.83
N PHE A 11 -4.73 -0.47 10.69
CA PHE A 11 -3.88 0.39 9.87
C PHE A 11 -3.21 -0.45 8.79
N TYR A 12 -2.81 0.20 7.71
CA TYR A 12 -2.23 -0.49 6.56
C TYR A 12 -1.08 0.32 5.98
N VAL A 13 -0.19 -0.38 5.28
CA VAL A 13 0.81 0.25 4.43
C VAL A 13 0.28 0.21 3.00
N ARG A 14 0.00 1.38 2.43
CA ARG A 14 -0.47 1.50 1.05
C ARG A 14 0.72 1.55 0.11
N ARG A 15 0.80 0.60 -0.81
CA ARG A 15 1.86 0.54 -1.81
C ARG A 15 1.29 0.96 -3.16
N THR A 16 2.03 1.82 -3.86
CA THR A 16 1.63 2.34 -5.17
C THR A 16 2.68 1.98 -6.20
N TRP A 17 2.25 1.38 -7.30
CA TRP A 17 3.10 1.07 -8.44
C TRP A 17 2.94 2.15 -9.51
N THR A 18 4.06 2.56 -10.09
CA THR A 18 4.03 3.52 -11.20
C THR A 18 4.96 3.08 -12.33
N THR A 19 4.66 3.57 -13.53
CA THR A 19 5.54 3.43 -14.69
C THR A 19 6.67 4.46 -14.62
N PHE A 20 7.61 4.39 -15.55
CA PHE A 20 8.69 5.38 -15.67
C PHE A 20 8.15 6.79 -15.94
N SER A 21 6.99 6.91 -16.59
CA SER A 21 6.36 8.21 -16.87
C SER A 21 5.59 8.76 -15.66
N GLY A 22 5.51 7.99 -14.57
CA GLY A 22 4.81 8.43 -13.36
C GLY A 22 3.32 8.06 -13.33
N THR A 23 2.86 7.25 -14.28
CA THR A 23 1.46 6.81 -14.29
C THR A 23 1.24 5.71 -13.26
N VAL A 24 0.27 5.89 -12.39
CA VAL A 24 -0.12 4.87 -11.38
C VAL A 24 -0.81 3.71 -12.10
N THR A 25 -0.28 2.49 -11.90
CA THR A 25 -0.81 1.28 -12.54
C THR A 25 -1.46 0.33 -11.56
N LYS A 26 -1.09 0.40 -10.27
CA LYS A 26 -1.59 -0.52 -9.25
C LYS A 26 -1.46 0.10 -7.87
N MET A 27 -2.33 -0.32 -6.97
CA MET A 27 -2.30 0.07 -5.56
C MET A 27 -2.75 -1.12 -4.72
N ASP A 28 -2.10 -1.37 -3.61
CA ASP A 28 -2.56 -2.36 -2.65
C ASP A 28 -2.33 -1.91 -1.21
N HIS A 29 -2.77 -2.75 -0.27
CA HIS A 29 -2.69 -2.45 1.16
C HIS A 29 -2.16 -3.68 1.89
N VAL A 30 -1.11 -3.50 2.67
CA VAL A 30 -0.47 -4.54 3.47
C VAL A 30 -0.83 -4.33 4.93
N GLY A 31 -1.25 -5.37 5.59
CA GLY A 31 -1.66 -5.39 6.99
C GLY A 31 -2.62 -6.53 7.22
N PRO A 32 -3.42 -6.48 8.30
CA PRO A 32 -3.67 -5.33 9.19
C PRO A 32 -2.61 -5.13 10.27
N TYR A 33 -2.42 -3.87 10.66
CA TYR A 33 -1.62 -3.49 11.82
C TYR A 33 -2.56 -2.99 12.92
N GLY A 34 -2.25 -3.34 14.17
CA GLY A 34 -3.16 -3.02 15.28
C GLY A 34 -3.02 -1.61 15.84
N GLU A 35 -1.86 -0.99 15.70
CA GLU A 35 -1.57 0.34 16.20
C GLU A 35 -0.71 1.11 15.19
N ASP A 36 -0.58 2.40 15.42
CA ASP A 36 0.28 3.23 14.59
C ASP A 36 1.72 2.74 14.73
N GLN A 37 2.23 2.16 13.68
CA GLN A 37 3.59 1.61 13.62
C GLN A 37 4.28 2.15 12.38
N GLU A 38 4.65 3.43 12.44
CA GLU A 38 5.29 4.09 11.30
C GLU A 38 6.51 3.32 10.78
N TYR A 39 7.24 2.65 11.68
CA TYR A 39 8.38 1.85 11.25
C TYR A 39 7.98 0.71 10.30
N ALA A 40 6.71 0.30 10.30
CA ALA A 40 6.22 -0.74 9.39
C ALA A 40 6.36 -0.29 7.92
N VAL A 41 6.19 1.00 7.65
CA VAL A 41 6.40 1.57 6.31
C VAL A 41 7.85 1.37 5.88
N ALA A 42 8.80 1.74 6.74
CA ALA A 42 10.22 1.60 6.43
C ALA A 42 10.62 0.14 6.24
N MET A 43 10.11 -0.76 7.07
CA MET A 43 10.39 -2.19 6.97
C MET A 43 9.80 -2.79 5.70
N GLN A 44 8.57 -2.43 5.37
CA GLN A 44 7.91 -2.92 4.16
C GLN A 44 8.64 -2.40 2.92
N ARG A 45 9.03 -1.12 2.94
CA ARG A 45 9.80 -0.53 1.85
C ARG A 45 11.11 -1.26 1.63
N LYS A 46 11.86 -1.50 2.69
CA LYS A 46 13.14 -2.21 2.61
C LYS A 46 12.94 -3.60 2.02
N HIS A 47 11.96 -4.35 2.53
CA HIS A 47 11.65 -5.70 2.07
C HIS A 47 11.31 -5.70 0.57
N ASP A 48 10.45 -4.77 0.14
CA ASP A 48 10.03 -4.70 -1.25
C ASP A 48 11.16 -4.26 -2.17
N MET A 49 11.98 -3.29 -1.74
CA MET A 49 13.12 -2.81 -2.53
C MET A 49 14.18 -3.89 -2.72
N ASP A 50 14.42 -4.70 -1.69
CA ASP A 50 15.40 -5.79 -1.76
C ASP A 50 14.94 -6.89 -2.73
N ARG A 51 13.64 -7.04 -2.92
CA ARG A 51 13.07 -8.07 -3.81
C ARG A 51 12.70 -7.56 -5.20
N GLN A 52 12.58 -6.24 -5.34
CA GLN A 52 12.11 -5.66 -6.58
C GLN A 52 13.18 -5.74 -7.66
N VAL A 53 12.80 -6.20 -8.84
CA VAL A 53 13.69 -6.26 -10.00
C VAL A 53 13.29 -5.17 -10.99
N PRO A 54 14.21 -4.71 -11.85
CA PRO A 54 13.89 -3.73 -12.88
C PRO A 54 12.71 -4.21 -13.72
N ALA A 55 11.69 -3.35 -13.86
CA ALA A 55 10.48 -3.63 -14.62
C ALA A 55 9.90 -2.33 -15.14
N THR A 56 8.92 -2.44 -16.05
CA THR A 56 8.25 -1.27 -16.61
C THR A 56 7.40 -0.53 -15.57
N GLU A 57 7.01 -1.22 -14.50
CA GLU A 57 6.33 -0.62 -13.36
C GLU A 57 6.93 -1.15 -12.06
N GLN A 58 7.03 -0.31 -11.08
CA GLN A 58 7.60 -0.67 -9.78
C GLN A 58 6.84 0.04 -8.66
N ILE A 59 6.96 -0.51 -7.44
CA ILE A 59 6.48 0.18 -6.26
C ILE A 59 7.36 1.42 -6.07
N THR A 60 6.73 2.59 -6.04
CA THR A 60 7.41 3.87 -5.89
C THR A 60 6.98 4.62 -4.63
N ARG A 61 5.93 4.15 -3.95
CA ARG A 61 5.39 4.83 -2.78
C ARG A 61 4.89 3.83 -1.75
N TRP A 62 5.24 4.08 -0.50
CA TRP A 62 4.77 3.35 0.68
C TRP A 62 4.24 4.37 1.67
N GLU A 63 2.97 4.25 2.04
CA GLU A 63 2.29 5.22 2.90
C GLU A 63 1.56 4.53 4.04
N TRP A 64 1.62 5.13 5.23
CA TRP A 64 0.83 4.68 6.37
C TRP A 64 -0.58 5.26 6.26
N VAL A 65 -1.59 4.40 6.24
CA VAL A 65 -2.99 4.82 6.13
C VAL A 65 -3.85 4.11 7.16
N ASP A 66 -4.92 4.75 7.59
CA ASP A 66 -5.89 4.10 8.46
C ASP A 66 -6.82 3.18 7.65
N GLY A 67 -7.57 2.33 8.38
CA GLY A 67 -8.46 1.36 7.74
C GLY A 67 -9.58 2.01 6.94
N VAL A 68 -10.08 3.14 7.38
CA VAL A 68 -11.14 3.87 6.66
C VAL A 68 -10.63 4.33 5.29
N THR A 69 -9.43 4.90 5.26
CA THR A 69 -8.79 5.31 4.00
C THR A 69 -8.53 4.11 3.10
N ALA A 70 -8.02 3.01 3.66
CA ALA A 70 -7.73 1.80 2.90
C ALA A 70 -9.00 1.22 2.26
N ILE A 71 -10.09 1.16 3.00
CA ILE A 71 -11.38 0.68 2.50
C ILE A 71 -11.90 1.59 1.39
N ALA A 72 -11.81 2.91 1.58
CA ALA A 72 -12.22 3.87 0.56
C ALA A 72 -11.43 3.70 -0.73
N ASP A 73 -10.13 3.47 -0.64
CA ASP A 73 -9.27 3.21 -1.80
C ASP A 73 -9.76 2.01 -2.61
N VAL A 74 -10.17 0.93 -1.94
CA VAL A 74 -10.64 -0.29 -2.60
C VAL A 74 -12.05 -0.10 -3.18
N VAL A 75 -12.94 0.53 -2.42
CA VAL A 75 -14.36 0.65 -2.80
C VAL A 75 -14.56 1.72 -3.87
N PHE A 76 -13.86 2.84 -3.77
CA PHE A 76 -14.05 4.00 -4.66
C PHE A 76 -12.90 4.22 -5.64
N GLY A 77 -11.79 3.53 -5.43
CA GLY A 77 -10.60 3.69 -6.27
C GLY A 77 -10.61 2.86 -7.58
#